data_154619938a5756e1a1a64e50b7f31c28
#
_entry.id   154619938a5756e1a1a64e50b7f31c28
#
_cell.length_a   1.000
_cell.length_b   1.000
_cell.length_c   1.000
_cell.angle_alpha   90.00
_cell.angle_beta   90.00
_cell.angle_gamma   90.00
#
_symmetry.space_group_name_H-M   'P 1'
#
loop_
_entity.id
_entity.type
_entity.pdbx_description
1 polymer ?
#
loop_
_entity_poly.entity_id
_entity_poly.type
_entity_poly.pdbx_seq_one_letter_code
_entity_poly.pdbx_strand_id
1 'polypeptide(L)'
;MNEPTVWEYEREDFMTTKPYEELYQFHVQPFVHATQMESLAAYAASKGFRGFKSMYKKYVESLKAQSGTLYIENVTQFTNQPLELNAGEWEADDLGIHKKNGFNDEIACPHPIMPVERLVNIDTGEEKLQLAYRKGAVWRHLIVSKTVLASSNKVTDLAGSGIAVTSQNARAFIQYISDMENLNYDLIPEKKSIGRFGYIPGEGFSPFVDGLIFDGDANFKAMFQTVRSHGSEAKWLETAAEIRNMSTTAKIILAASFASVLLEPLGCLPFFVHLWGVDSGTGKTVALMVAASVWGDPAVGSYVKTFDGTVVGMEKTAAF
;
A
#
# COMPACT_ATOMS: atom_id res chain seq x y z
N MET A 1 -2.41 -33.19 -33.75
CA MET A 1 -2.24 -32.25 -34.88
C MET A 1 -3.64 -31.72 -35.17
N ASN A 2 -3.92 -30.45 -34.86
CA ASN A 2 -5.20 -29.85 -35.22
C ASN A 2 -5.22 -29.66 -36.75
N GLU A 3 -6.24 -30.14 -37.40
CA GLU A 3 -6.46 -29.92 -38.82
C GLU A 3 -6.50 -28.41 -39.10
N PRO A 4 -5.97 -27.94 -40.26
CA PRO A 4 -6.04 -26.54 -40.57
C PRO A 4 -7.50 -26.12 -40.73
N THR A 5 -7.91 -25.09 -40.00
CA THR A 5 -9.27 -24.54 -40.09
C THR A 5 -9.49 -24.03 -41.51
N VAL A 6 -10.47 -24.58 -42.23
CA VAL A 6 -10.84 -24.13 -43.58
C VAL A 6 -11.77 -22.94 -43.39
N TRP A 7 -11.31 -21.73 -43.83
CA TRP A 7 -12.10 -20.52 -43.77
C TRP A 7 -12.97 -20.37 -45.05
N GLU A 8 -14.26 -20.11 -44.86
CA GLU A 8 -15.21 -19.90 -45.93
C GLU A 8 -15.86 -18.51 -45.79
N TYR A 9 -15.07 -17.44 -46.07
CA TYR A 9 -15.55 -16.07 -46.02
C TYR A 9 -15.39 -15.37 -47.37
N GLU A 10 -16.37 -14.53 -47.72
CA GLU A 10 -16.25 -13.58 -48.80
C GLU A 10 -15.77 -12.20 -48.26
N ARG A 11 -15.47 -11.28 -49.17
CA ARG A 11 -14.92 -9.98 -48.76
C ARG A 11 -15.84 -9.20 -47.82
N GLU A 12 -17.15 -9.28 -48.05
CA GLU A 12 -18.18 -8.59 -47.28
C GLU A 12 -18.24 -9.11 -45.83
N ASP A 13 -17.93 -10.38 -45.57
CA ASP A 13 -17.96 -10.98 -44.25
C ASP A 13 -16.93 -10.33 -43.33
N PHE A 14 -15.80 -9.83 -43.84
CA PHE A 14 -14.80 -9.13 -43.08
C PHE A 14 -15.23 -7.72 -42.58
N MET A 15 -16.40 -7.25 -43.03
CA MET A 15 -17.06 -6.07 -42.50
C MET A 15 -18.06 -6.40 -41.37
N THR A 16 -18.25 -7.66 -41.03
CA THR A 16 -19.09 -8.16 -39.94
C THR A 16 -18.23 -8.61 -38.75
N THR A 17 -18.85 -8.92 -37.60
CA THR A 17 -18.14 -9.40 -36.42
C THR A 17 -17.73 -10.86 -36.54
N LYS A 18 -18.41 -11.66 -37.33
CA LYS A 18 -18.30 -13.13 -37.38
C LYS A 18 -16.87 -13.67 -37.54
N PRO A 19 -16.03 -13.24 -38.49
CA PRO A 19 -14.66 -13.73 -38.62
C PRO A 19 -13.78 -13.39 -37.41
N TYR A 20 -14.07 -12.29 -36.72
CA TYR A 20 -13.34 -11.84 -35.52
C TYR A 20 -13.77 -12.62 -34.28
N GLU A 21 -15.07 -12.95 -34.16
CA GLU A 21 -15.61 -13.79 -33.09
C GLU A 21 -15.01 -15.20 -33.14
N GLU A 22 -14.96 -15.81 -34.33
CA GLU A 22 -14.38 -17.15 -34.49
C GLU A 22 -12.88 -17.17 -34.18
N LEU A 23 -12.13 -16.13 -34.58
CA LEU A 23 -10.73 -16.01 -34.22
C LEU A 23 -10.55 -15.79 -32.70
N TYR A 24 -11.44 -15.01 -32.10
CA TYR A 24 -11.38 -14.69 -30.68
C TYR A 24 -11.57 -15.91 -29.77
N GLN A 25 -12.24 -16.97 -30.23
CA GLN A 25 -12.37 -18.21 -29.47
C GLN A 25 -11.04 -18.88 -29.14
N PHE A 26 -9.98 -18.58 -29.90
CA PHE A 26 -8.64 -19.13 -29.66
C PHE A 26 -7.78 -18.25 -28.72
N HIS A 27 -8.30 -17.12 -28.21
CA HIS A 27 -7.51 -16.14 -27.43
C HIS A 27 -6.85 -16.73 -26.19
N VAL A 28 -7.43 -17.76 -25.56
CA VAL A 28 -6.88 -18.49 -24.40
C VAL A 28 -5.70 -19.41 -24.74
N GLN A 29 -5.37 -19.58 -26.01
CA GLN A 29 -4.30 -20.43 -26.52
C GLN A 29 -3.35 -19.58 -27.40
N PRO A 30 -2.35 -18.88 -26.83
CA PRO A 30 -1.60 -17.84 -27.52
C PRO A 30 -0.95 -18.29 -28.85
N PHE A 31 -0.35 -19.48 -28.88
CA PHE A 31 0.28 -20.01 -30.09
C PHE A 31 -0.74 -20.35 -31.17
N VAL A 32 -1.86 -20.99 -30.81
CA VAL A 32 -2.94 -21.33 -31.75
C VAL A 32 -3.57 -20.05 -32.29
N HIS A 33 -3.85 -19.10 -31.40
CA HIS A 33 -4.40 -17.80 -31.78
C HIS A 33 -3.50 -17.05 -32.77
N ALA A 34 -2.19 -16.97 -32.50
CA ALA A 34 -1.24 -16.31 -33.40
C ALA A 34 -1.20 -16.99 -34.79
N THR A 35 -1.19 -18.33 -34.83
CA THR A 35 -1.19 -19.09 -36.08
C THR A 35 -2.48 -18.87 -36.86
N GLN A 36 -3.64 -18.92 -36.22
CA GLN A 36 -4.94 -18.69 -36.83
C GLN A 36 -5.09 -17.23 -37.29
N MET A 37 -4.56 -16.26 -36.54
CA MET A 37 -4.52 -14.85 -36.91
C MET A 37 -3.76 -14.64 -38.23
N GLU A 38 -2.58 -15.22 -38.37
CA GLU A 38 -1.78 -15.10 -39.64
C GLU A 38 -2.47 -15.79 -40.80
N SER A 39 -3.04 -16.99 -40.57
CA SER A 39 -3.78 -17.75 -41.57
C SER A 39 -5.00 -16.97 -42.08
N LEU A 40 -5.81 -16.45 -41.15
CA LEU A 40 -7.03 -15.72 -41.50
C LEU A 40 -6.75 -14.36 -42.11
N ALA A 41 -5.67 -13.67 -41.66
CA ALA A 41 -5.22 -12.41 -42.29
C ALA A 41 -4.73 -12.62 -43.71
N ALA A 42 -4.00 -13.71 -44.01
CA ALA A 42 -3.57 -14.08 -45.35
C ALA A 42 -4.76 -14.42 -46.23
N TYR A 43 -5.73 -15.17 -45.72
CA TYR A 43 -6.98 -15.50 -46.42
C TYR A 43 -7.79 -14.24 -46.75
N ALA A 44 -7.98 -13.33 -45.77
CA ALA A 44 -8.66 -12.05 -46.01
C ALA A 44 -7.97 -11.21 -47.10
N ALA A 45 -6.63 -11.19 -47.11
CA ALA A 45 -5.85 -10.51 -48.13
C ALA A 45 -6.07 -11.11 -49.54
N SER A 46 -6.19 -12.45 -49.65
CA SER A 46 -6.50 -13.13 -50.92
C SER A 46 -7.90 -12.79 -51.46
N LYS A 47 -8.84 -12.45 -50.55
CA LYS A 47 -10.20 -11.95 -50.89
C LYS A 47 -10.24 -10.42 -51.06
N GLY A 48 -9.08 -9.74 -51.08
CA GLY A 48 -8.99 -8.30 -51.31
C GLY A 48 -9.22 -7.43 -50.06
N PHE A 49 -9.22 -8.02 -48.84
CA PHE A 49 -9.37 -7.29 -47.60
C PHE A 49 -8.03 -7.23 -46.81
N ARG A 50 -7.37 -6.05 -46.80
CA ARG A 50 -6.04 -5.86 -46.21
C ARG A 50 -6.03 -5.31 -44.77
N GLY A 51 -7.19 -5.01 -44.23
CA GLY A 51 -7.34 -4.38 -42.89
C GLY A 51 -7.60 -5.33 -41.70
N PHE A 52 -7.48 -6.65 -41.92
CA PHE A 52 -7.97 -7.66 -40.98
C PHE A 52 -7.42 -7.49 -39.55
N LYS A 53 -6.09 -7.41 -39.36
CA LYS A 53 -5.46 -7.25 -38.05
C LYS A 53 -5.90 -5.97 -37.33
N SER A 54 -6.07 -4.88 -38.08
CA SER A 54 -6.55 -3.60 -37.49
C SER A 54 -8.01 -3.70 -37.04
N MET A 55 -8.85 -4.36 -37.84
CA MET A 55 -10.27 -4.57 -37.51
C MET A 55 -10.42 -5.55 -36.33
N TYR A 56 -9.61 -6.60 -36.28
CA TYR A 56 -9.59 -7.50 -35.10
C TYR A 56 -9.23 -6.76 -33.81
N LYS A 57 -8.22 -5.89 -33.85
CA LYS A 57 -7.88 -5.03 -32.69
C LYS A 57 -9.08 -4.19 -32.25
N LYS A 58 -9.79 -3.54 -33.18
CA LYS A 58 -11.00 -2.77 -32.88
C LYS A 58 -12.16 -3.64 -32.34
N TYR A 59 -12.28 -4.86 -32.85
CA TYR A 59 -13.28 -5.80 -32.36
C TYR A 59 -13.01 -6.17 -30.90
N VAL A 60 -11.78 -6.52 -30.53
CA VAL A 60 -11.37 -6.78 -29.15
C VAL A 60 -11.59 -5.56 -28.25
N GLU A 61 -11.24 -4.35 -28.73
CA GLU A 61 -11.52 -3.09 -28.02
C GLU A 61 -13.02 -2.88 -27.78
N SER A 62 -13.87 -3.24 -28.75
CA SER A 62 -15.33 -3.12 -28.62
C SER A 62 -15.91 -4.11 -27.61
N LEU A 63 -15.37 -5.34 -27.54
CA LEU A 63 -15.75 -6.33 -26.52
C LEU A 63 -15.39 -5.84 -25.11
N LYS A 64 -14.20 -5.24 -24.96
CA LYS A 64 -13.78 -4.63 -23.71
C LYS A 64 -14.73 -3.50 -23.25
N ALA A 65 -15.21 -2.69 -24.20
CA ALA A 65 -16.16 -1.60 -23.92
C ALA A 65 -17.58 -2.10 -23.58
N GLN A 66 -18.02 -3.23 -24.14
CA GLN A 66 -19.37 -3.77 -23.92
C GLN A 66 -19.51 -4.62 -22.66
N SER A 67 -18.44 -5.31 -22.25
CA SER A 67 -18.54 -6.31 -21.20
C SER A 67 -18.51 -5.72 -19.78
N GLY A 68 -18.05 -4.47 -19.59
CA GLY A 68 -17.80 -3.92 -18.26
C GLY A 68 -16.89 -4.80 -17.38
N THR A 69 -16.47 -5.95 -17.92
CA THR A 69 -15.61 -6.93 -17.27
C THR A 69 -14.21 -6.71 -17.82
N LEU A 70 -13.29 -6.36 -16.94
CA LEU A 70 -11.86 -6.32 -17.25
C LEU A 70 -11.43 -7.70 -17.77
N TYR A 71 -11.23 -7.82 -19.08
CA TYR A 71 -10.49 -8.97 -19.62
C TYR A 71 -9.04 -8.83 -19.16
N ILE A 72 -8.66 -9.62 -18.18
CA ILE A 72 -7.29 -9.72 -17.70
C ILE A 72 -6.53 -10.54 -18.73
N GLU A 73 -6.09 -9.90 -19.83
CA GLU A 73 -5.25 -10.56 -20.86
C GLU A 73 -3.81 -10.76 -20.37
N ASN A 74 -3.35 -9.92 -19.46
CA ASN A 74 -2.00 -9.96 -18.91
C ASN A 74 -2.05 -9.65 -17.42
N VAL A 75 -1.69 -10.62 -16.60
CA VAL A 75 -1.67 -10.50 -15.14
C VAL A 75 -0.25 -10.63 -14.61
N THR A 76 -0.02 -10.10 -13.43
CA THR A 76 1.22 -10.30 -12.69
C THR A 76 1.44 -11.80 -12.40
N GLN A 77 2.68 -12.29 -12.59
CA GLN A 77 3.06 -13.70 -12.47
C GLN A 77 4.21 -13.88 -11.47
N PHE A 78 4.12 -13.23 -10.32
CA PHE A 78 5.12 -13.37 -9.28
C PHE A 78 4.85 -14.59 -8.40
N THR A 79 5.88 -15.34 -8.05
CA THR A 79 5.74 -16.45 -7.10
C THR A 79 5.24 -15.95 -5.74
N ASN A 80 4.16 -16.57 -5.24
CA ASN A 80 3.50 -16.22 -3.97
C ASN A 80 3.14 -14.73 -3.86
N GLN A 81 2.65 -14.14 -4.94
CA GLN A 81 2.20 -12.74 -4.96
C GLN A 81 1.01 -12.51 -4.02
N PRO A 82 0.96 -11.34 -3.35
CA PRO A 82 -0.15 -11.01 -2.45
C PRO A 82 -1.48 -10.74 -3.17
N LEU A 83 -1.43 -10.24 -4.41
CA LEU A 83 -2.57 -9.98 -5.28
C LEU A 83 -2.26 -10.44 -6.70
N GLU A 84 -3.29 -10.76 -7.47
CA GLU A 84 -3.20 -10.92 -8.91
C GLU A 84 -3.77 -9.67 -9.58
N LEU A 85 -2.92 -8.92 -10.30
CA LEU A 85 -3.27 -7.63 -10.87
C LEU A 85 -3.15 -7.66 -12.38
N ASN A 86 -4.00 -6.91 -13.07
CA ASN A 86 -3.87 -6.63 -14.49
C ASN A 86 -2.60 -5.82 -14.73
N ALA A 87 -1.64 -6.39 -15.45
CA ALA A 87 -0.34 -5.77 -15.72
C ALA A 87 -0.33 -4.89 -16.99
N GLY A 88 -1.45 -4.83 -17.74
CA GLY A 88 -1.56 -4.01 -18.93
C GLY A 88 -0.53 -4.39 -20.00
N GLU A 89 0.37 -3.45 -20.31
CA GLU A 89 1.45 -3.66 -21.30
C GLU A 89 2.77 -4.12 -20.65
N TRP A 90 2.81 -4.31 -19.32
CA TRP A 90 4.00 -4.71 -18.58
C TRP A 90 4.09 -6.23 -18.45
N GLU A 91 5.25 -6.79 -18.75
CA GLU A 91 5.60 -8.16 -18.35
C GLU A 91 6.10 -8.09 -16.90
N ALA A 92 5.32 -8.65 -15.97
CA ALA A 92 5.56 -8.57 -14.51
C ALA A 92 5.66 -9.98 -13.94
N ASP A 93 6.88 -10.49 -13.81
CA ASP A 93 7.22 -11.84 -13.35
C ASP A 93 8.39 -11.85 -12.37
N ASP A 94 8.88 -13.03 -12.02
CA ASP A 94 9.99 -13.20 -11.07
C ASP A 94 11.33 -12.64 -11.53
N LEU A 95 11.49 -12.35 -12.82
CA LEU A 95 12.69 -11.73 -13.40
C LEU A 95 12.65 -10.20 -13.26
N GLY A 96 11.47 -9.64 -12.99
CA GLY A 96 11.25 -8.22 -12.81
C GLY A 96 10.08 -7.68 -13.62
N ILE A 97 10.11 -6.38 -13.87
CA ILE A 97 9.05 -5.68 -14.58
C ILE A 97 9.65 -4.99 -15.79
N HIS A 98 9.17 -5.37 -16.96
CA HIS A 98 9.61 -4.83 -18.24
C HIS A 98 8.47 -4.63 -19.21
N LYS A 99 8.69 -3.73 -20.14
CA LYS A 99 7.77 -3.47 -21.25
C LYS A 99 8.56 -3.51 -22.56
N LYS A 100 8.08 -4.31 -23.51
CA LYS A 100 8.68 -4.36 -24.85
C LYS A 100 8.34 -3.10 -25.63
N ASN A 101 9.33 -2.31 -25.95
CA ASN A 101 9.19 -1.09 -26.73
C ASN A 101 10.04 -1.17 -28.02
N GLY A 102 9.53 -1.90 -29.01
CA GLY A 102 10.22 -2.12 -30.28
C GLY A 102 11.51 -2.92 -30.14
N PHE A 103 12.66 -2.28 -30.33
CA PHE A 103 13.98 -2.92 -30.27
C PHE A 103 14.65 -2.86 -28.88
N ASN A 104 14.08 -2.12 -27.93
CA ASN A 104 14.63 -1.96 -26.60
C ASN A 104 13.58 -2.32 -25.53
N ASP A 105 13.96 -3.15 -24.58
CA ASP A 105 13.13 -3.44 -23.40
C ASP A 105 13.28 -2.29 -22.40
N GLU A 106 12.17 -1.71 -22.00
CA GLU A 106 12.11 -0.73 -20.91
C GLU A 106 11.95 -1.45 -19.59
N ILE A 107 12.93 -1.33 -18.71
CA ILE A 107 12.94 -1.99 -17.40
C ILE A 107 12.43 -1.03 -16.34
N ALA A 108 11.27 -1.32 -15.74
CA ALA A 108 10.74 -0.56 -14.62
C ALA A 108 11.40 -0.96 -13.30
N CYS A 109 11.55 -2.26 -13.04
CA CYS A 109 12.21 -2.76 -11.84
C CYS A 109 12.80 -4.15 -12.11
N PRO A 110 14.06 -4.45 -11.72
CA PRO A 110 14.69 -5.76 -11.92
C PRO A 110 14.31 -6.81 -10.86
N HIS A 111 13.26 -6.58 -10.09
CA HIS A 111 12.71 -7.55 -9.13
C HIS A 111 11.20 -7.32 -8.97
N PRO A 112 10.45 -8.32 -8.47
CA PRO A 112 9.02 -8.20 -8.23
C PRO A 112 8.67 -7.04 -7.30
N ILE A 113 7.72 -6.22 -7.73
CA ILE A 113 7.11 -5.14 -6.97
C ILE A 113 5.70 -4.87 -7.49
N MET A 114 4.76 -4.57 -6.59
CA MET A 114 3.38 -4.26 -6.96
C MET A 114 2.68 -3.43 -5.89
N PRO A 115 1.67 -2.61 -6.22
CA PRO A 115 0.80 -1.99 -5.24
C PRO A 115 -0.14 -3.05 -4.65
N VAL A 116 -0.38 -2.99 -3.34
CA VAL A 116 -1.21 -3.98 -2.64
C VAL A 116 -2.31 -3.37 -1.79
N GLU A 117 -2.17 -2.13 -1.35
CA GLU A 117 -3.19 -1.41 -0.60
C GLU A 117 -3.12 0.09 -0.90
N ARG A 118 -4.28 0.74 -0.98
CA ARG A 118 -4.42 2.20 -0.99
C ARG A 118 -4.71 2.65 0.43
N LEU A 119 -3.94 3.57 0.96
CA LEU A 119 -4.10 4.11 2.29
C LEU A 119 -4.64 5.52 2.22
N VAL A 120 -5.74 5.77 2.90
CA VAL A 120 -6.31 7.11 3.05
C VAL A 120 -6.17 7.53 4.50
N ASN A 121 -5.37 8.57 4.74
CA ASN A 121 -5.19 9.11 6.08
C ASN A 121 -6.47 9.82 6.51
N ILE A 122 -7.10 9.31 7.58
CA ILE A 122 -8.42 9.79 8.04
C ILE A 122 -8.38 11.17 8.72
N ASP A 123 -7.19 11.65 9.04
CA ASP A 123 -6.97 12.95 9.67
C ASP A 123 -6.68 14.05 8.64
N THR A 124 -5.87 13.73 7.64
CA THR A 124 -5.40 14.69 6.63
C THR A 124 -6.05 14.52 5.26
N GLY A 125 -6.64 13.36 4.98
CA GLY A 125 -7.10 12.97 3.64
C GLY A 125 -5.96 12.66 2.66
N GLU A 126 -4.69 12.61 3.11
CA GLU A 126 -3.57 12.26 2.25
C GLU A 126 -3.65 10.79 1.83
N GLU A 127 -3.43 10.55 0.54
CA GLU A 127 -3.36 9.20 0.00
C GLU A 127 -1.91 8.71 -0.09
N LYS A 128 -1.70 7.46 0.32
CA LYS A 128 -0.45 6.72 0.19
C LYS A 128 -0.71 5.36 -0.45
N LEU A 129 0.33 4.77 -1.01
CA LEU A 129 0.27 3.45 -1.60
C LEU A 129 1.17 2.50 -0.81
N GLN A 130 0.65 1.35 -0.41
CA GLN A 130 1.47 0.28 0.12
C GLN A 130 1.96 -0.57 -1.02
N LEU A 131 3.27 -0.60 -1.21
CA LEU A 131 3.96 -1.44 -2.19
C LEU A 131 4.43 -2.72 -1.51
N ALA A 132 4.16 -3.87 -2.14
CA ALA A 132 4.83 -5.11 -1.81
C ALA A 132 5.98 -5.33 -2.82
N TYR A 133 7.17 -5.64 -2.34
CA TYR A 133 8.32 -5.97 -3.16
C TYR A 133 9.06 -7.18 -2.63
N ARG A 134 9.73 -7.92 -3.51
CA ARG A 134 10.42 -9.14 -3.16
C ARG A 134 11.88 -9.10 -3.58
N LYS A 135 12.76 -9.40 -2.62
CA LYS A 135 14.14 -9.77 -2.86
C LYS A 135 14.42 -11.12 -2.20
N GLY A 136 14.85 -12.10 -2.99
CA GLY A 136 14.91 -13.50 -2.55
C GLY A 136 13.51 -14.10 -2.41
N ALA A 137 13.24 -14.81 -1.31
CA ALA A 137 12.00 -15.58 -1.13
C ALA A 137 10.89 -14.81 -0.37
N VAL A 138 11.18 -13.64 0.21
CA VAL A 138 10.29 -12.95 1.15
C VAL A 138 9.75 -11.66 0.57
N TRP A 139 8.42 -11.52 0.57
CA TRP A 139 7.73 -10.28 0.30
C TRP A 139 7.86 -9.31 1.48
N ARG A 140 8.18 -8.07 1.18
CA ARG A 140 8.29 -6.96 2.12
C ARG A 140 7.33 -5.87 1.72
N HIS A 141 6.88 -5.07 2.69
CA HIS A 141 5.92 -3.99 2.47
C HIS A 141 6.53 -2.64 2.80
N LEU A 142 6.21 -1.63 2.01
CA LEU A 142 6.61 -0.26 2.20
C LEU A 142 5.45 0.68 1.87
N ILE A 143 5.12 1.59 2.78
CA ILE A 143 4.12 2.64 2.54
C ILE A 143 4.85 3.83 1.91
N VAL A 144 4.34 4.32 0.79
CA VAL A 144 4.95 5.39 0.00
C VAL A 144 3.90 6.46 -0.31
N SER A 145 4.26 7.73 -0.07
CA SER A 145 3.40 8.86 -0.44
C SER A 145 3.25 8.97 -1.96
N LYS A 146 2.08 9.32 -2.44
CA LYS A 146 1.80 9.60 -3.86
C LYS A 146 2.73 10.68 -4.43
N THR A 147 3.14 11.65 -3.61
CA THR A 147 4.08 12.70 -4.01
C THR A 147 5.49 12.19 -4.30
N VAL A 148 5.91 11.08 -3.68
CA VAL A 148 7.16 10.38 -3.99
C VAL A 148 7.00 9.62 -5.29
N LEU A 149 5.92 8.87 -5.45
CA LEU A 149 5.62 8.09 -6.66
C LEU A 149 5.35 8.94 -7.91
N ALA A 150 5.05 10.21 -7.75
CA ALA A 150 4.85 11.15 -8.87
C ALA A 150 6.12 11.90 -9.31
N SER A 151 7.26 11.70 -8.63
CA SER A 151 8.49 12.46 -8.88
C SER A 151 9.68 11.56 -9.17
N SER A 152 10.26 11.69 -10.38
CA SER A 152 11.44 10.91 -10.79
C SER A 152 12.67 11.12 -9.90
N ASN A 153 12.78 12.26 -9.25
CA ASN A 153 13.88 12.52 -8.32
C ASN A 153 13.62 11.90 -6.94
N LYS A 154 12.37 11.98 -6.44
CA LYS A 154 12.03 11.48 -5.11
C LYS A 154 11.89 9.96 -5.08
N VAL A 155 11.43 9.35 -6.17
CA VAL A 155 11.23 7.89 -6.24
C VAL A 155 12.54 7.13 -6.07
N THR A 156 13.68 7.73 -6.39
CA THR A 156 15.02 7.15 -6.17
C THR A 156 15.35 6.95 -4.69
N ASP A 157 14.69 7.67 -3.76
CA ASP A 157 14.85 7.49 -2.32
C ASP A 157 14.39 6.10 -1.86
N LEU A 158 13.52 5.44 -2.62
CA LEU A 158 13.08 4.06 -2.36
C LEU A 158 14.23 3.05 -2.43
N ALA A 159 15.34 3.40 -3.07
CA ALA A 159 16.56 2.58 -3.07
C ALA A 159 17.09 2.35 -1.63
N GLY A 160 16.91 3.31 -0.74
CA GLY A 160 17.23 3.18 0.69
C GLY A 160 16.45 2.07 1.40
N SER A 161 15.24 1.76 0.93
CA SER A 161 14.42 0.64 1.43
C SER A 161 14.69 -0.69 0.71
N GLY A 162 15.63 -0.69 -0.26
CA GLY A 162 16.03 -1.88 -1.01
C GLY A 162 15.26 -2.10 -2.32
N ILE A 163 14.44 -1.17 -2.77
CA ILE A 163 13.80 -1.22 -4.09
C ILE A 163 14.81 -0.77 -5.14
N ALA A 164 14.97 -1.53 -6.23
CA ALA A 164 15.96 -1.24 -7.25
C ALA A 164 15.46 -0.18 -8.24
N VAL A 165 15.34 1.06 -7.76
CA VAL A 165 15.03 2.23 -8.55
C VAL A 165 16.24 3.18 -8.58
N THR A 166 16.54 3.70 -9.76
CA THR A 166 17.66 4.59 -10.05
C THR A 166 17.18 5.72 -10.97
N SER A 167 18.02 6.71 -11.21
CA SER A 167 17.70 7.78 -12.18
C SER A 167 17.43 7.26 -13.61
N GLN A 168 17.95 6.07 -13.95
CA GLN A 168 17.78 5.48 -15.28
C GLN A 168 16.39 4.88 -15.49
N ASN A 169 15.86 4.16 -14.48
CA ASN A 169 14.56 3.48 -14.56
C ASN A 169 13.42 4.21 -13.83
N ALA A 170 13.68 5.35 -13.18
CA ALA A 170 12.70 6.09 -12.37
C ALA A 170 11.40 6.40 -13.13
N ARG A 171 11.49 6.80 -14.41
CA ARG A 171 10.31 7.13 -15.23
C ARG A 171 9.46 5.88 -15.53
N ALA A 172 10.11 4.80 -15.95
CA ALA A 172 9.45 3.53 -16.22
C ALA A 172 8.82 2.96 -14.94
N PHE A 173 9.51 3.08 -13.81
CA PHE A 173 8.99 2.65 -12.51
C PHE A 173 7.73 3.43 -12.11
N ILE A 174 7.73 4.76 -12.22
CA ILE A 174 6.57 5.61 -11.93
C ILE A 174 5.41 5.23 -12.84
N GLN A 175 5.67 5.09 -14.15
CA GLN A 175 4.63 4.72 -15.11
C GLN A 175 4.04 3.35 -14.78
N TYR A 176 4.87 2.35 -14.48
CA TYR A 176 4.42 1.04 -14.06
C TYR A 176 3.50 1.10 -12.83
N ILE A 177 3.92 1.76 -11.76
CA ILE A 177 3.12 1.86 -10.53
C ILE A 177 1.79 2.58 -10.79
N SER A 178 1.81 3.64 -11.59
CA SER A 178 0.60 4.38 -11.99
C SER A 178 -0.35 3.53 -12.83
N ASP A 179 0.18 2.79 -13.82
CA ASP A 179 -0.62 1.90 -14.66
C ASP A 179 -1.25 0.78 -13.83
N MET A 180 -0.46 0.15 -12.94
CA MET A 180 -0.94 -0.90 -12.05
C MET A 180 -2.06 -0.41 -11.13
N GLU A 181 -1.93 0.78 -10.54
CA GLU A 181 -2.97 1.34 -9.69
C GLU A 181 -4.24 1.66 -10.48
N ASN A 182 -4.10 2.32 -11.63
CA ASN A 182 -5.25 2.73 -12.44
C ASN A 182 -6.02 1.55 -13.05
N LEU A 183 -5.29 0.54 -13.53
CA LEU A 183 -5.91 -0.67 -14.11
C LEU A 183 -6.61 -1.55 -13.06
N ASN A 184 -6.20 -1.45 -11.81
CA ASN A 184 -6.65 -2.32 -10.73
C ASN A 184 -7.28 -1.55 -9.56
N TYR A 185 -7.81 -0.35 -9.81
CA TYR A 185 -8.31 0.53 -8.76
C TYR A 185 -9.32 -0.15 -7.84
N ASP A 186 -10.21 -0.97 -8.40
CA ASP A 186 -11.26 -1.68 -7.65
C ASP A 186 -10.75 -2.99 -7.01
N LEU A 187 -9.60 -3.53 -7.47
CA LEU A 187 -9.00 -4.75 -6.92
C LEU A 187 -8.05 -4.46 -5.75
N ILE A 188 -7.39 -3.29 -5.77
CA ILE A 188 -6.49 -2.87 -4.71
C ILE A 188 -7.31 -2.34 -3.53
N PRO A 189 -7.33 -3.02 -2.37
CA PRO A 189 -8.16 -2.62 -1.25
C PRO A 189 -7.77 -1.25 -0.70
N GLU A 190 -8.78 -0.47 -0.32
CA GLU A 190 -8.60 0.77 0.41
C GLU A 190 -8.63 0.53 1.92
N LYS A 191 -7.70 1.14 2.64
CA LYS A 191 -7.56 1.05 4.10
C LYS A 191 -7.47 2.42 4.72
N LYS A 192 -8.06 2.58 5.91
CA LYS A 192 -7.88 3.77 6.74
C LYS A 192 -6.46 3.80 7.31
N SER A 193 -5.83 4.95 7.31
CA SER A 193 -4.51 5.13 7.91
C SER A 193 -4.43 6.38 8.77
N ILE A 194 -3.42 6.45 9.63
CA ILE A 194 -3.14 7.59 10.50
C ILE A 194 -1.66 7.69 10.83
N GLY A 195 -1.17 8.92 11.03
CA GLY A 195 0.22 9.18 11.40
C GLY A 195 0.45 9.56 12.86
N ARG A 196 -0.57 9.57 13.72
CA ARG A 196 -0.51 10.05 15.11
C ARG A 196 -1.36 9.23 16.08
N PHE A 197 -1.19 9.48 17.36
CA PHE A 197 -2.11 9.04 18.41
C PHE A 197 -3.26 10.05 18.62
N GLY A 198 -4.20 9.67 19.46
CA GLY A 198 -5.21 10.54 20.03
C GLY A 198 -6.59 10.40 19.41
N TYR A 199 -7.44 11.35 19.73
CA TYR A 199 -8.82 11.36 19.29
C TYR A 199 -8.96 11.71 17.80
N ILE A 200 -9.84 10.98 17.13
CA ILE A 200 -10.20 11.19 15.73
C ILE A 200 -11.70 11.39 15.66
N PRO A 201 -12.19 12.58 15.31
CA PRO A 201 -13.63 12.87 15.27
C PRO A 201 -14.41 11.87 14.40
N GLY A 202 -15.43 11.26 14.97
CA GLY A 202 -16.27 10.27 14.30
C GLY A 202 -15.73 8.84 14.22
N GLU A 203 -14.45 8.62 14.53
CA GLU A 203 -13.79 7.30 14.43
C GLU A 203 -13.41 6.72 15.81
N GLY A 204 -12.96 7.55 16.73
CA GLY A 204 -12.52 7.10 18.07
C GLY A 204 -11.09 7.49 18.40
N PHE A 205 -10.35 6.61 19.05
CA PHE A 205 -8.97 6.86 19.49
C PHE A 205 -7.96 5.99 18.74
N SER A 206 -6.98 6.61 18.11
CA SER A 206 -5.81 5.94 17.58
C SER A 206 -4.91 5.44 18.73
N PRO A 207 -4.48 4.15 18.74
CA PRO A 207 -4.52 3.16 17.65
C PRO A 207 -5.70 2.15 17.74
N PHE A 208 -6.73 2.42 18.52
CA PHE A 208 -7.81 1.48 18.84
C PHE A 208 -8.96 1.47 17.82
N VAL A 209 -8.84 2.20 16.72
CA VAL A 209 -9.79 2.13 15.60
C VAL A 209 -9.50 0.87 14.78
N ASP A 210 -10.54 0.06 14.55
CA ASP A 210 -10.40 -1.19 13.81
C ASP A 210 -9.94 -0.97 12.36
N GLY A 211 -8.97 -1.79 11.93
CA GLY A 211 -8.43 -1.74 10.57
C GLY A 211 -7.52 -0.54 10.28
N LEU A 212 -7.18 0.26 11.29
CA LEU A 212 -6.33 1.43 11.14
C LEU A 212 -4.87 1.04 10.94
N ILE A 213 -4.24 1.57 9.89
CA ILE A 213 -2.84 1.35 9.56
C ILE A 213 -2.02 2.58 9.93
N PHE A 214 -0.88 2.36 10.60
CA PHE A 214 0.06 3.45 10.85
C PHE A 214 0.83 3.81 9.57
N ASP A 215 0.70 5.05 9.13
CA ASP A 215 1.31 5.60 7.91
C ASP A 215 2.25 6.80 8.18
N GLY A 216 2.52 7.10 9.46
CA GLY A 216 3.40 8.17 9.90
C GLY A 216 4.89 7.88 9.72
N ASP A 217 5.72 8.75 10.29
CA ASP A 217 7.19 8.60 10.25
C ASP A 217 7.61 7.24 10.84
N ALA A 218 8.46 6.51 10.12
CA ALA A 218 8.94 5.18 10.51
C ALA A 218 9.60 5.16 11.90
N ASN A 219 10.18 6.27 12.35
CA ASN A 219 10.77 6.40 13.68
C ASN A 219 9.73 6.28 14.82
N PHE A 220 8.48 6.60 14.54
CA PHE A 220 7.37 6.47 15.50
C PHE A 220 6.61 5.16 15.41
N LYS A 221 6.86 4.34 14.41
CA LYS A 221 6.17 3.07 14.23
C LYS A 221 6.31 2.15 15.47
N ALA A 222 7.51 2.07 16.01
CA ALA A 222 7.75 1.27 17.23
C ALA A 222 6.94 1.81 18.41
N MET A 223 6.89 3.13 18.61
CA MET A 223 6.11 3.77 19.68
C MET A 223 4.61 3.56 19.46
N PHE A 224 4.11 3.70 18.23
CA PHE A 224 2.71 3.39 17.91
C PHE A 224 2.33 1.96 18.28
N GLN A 225 3.24 1.01 18.07
CA GLN A 225 3.03 -0.40 18.39
C GLN A 225 3.10 -0.71 19.90
N THR A 226 3.64 0.19 20.73
CA THR A 226 3.71 -0.01 22.19
C THR A 226 2.39 0.26 22.88
N VAL A 227 1.49 1.05 22.27
CA VAL A 227 0.16 1.35 22.81
C VAL A 227 -0.79 0.20 22.51
N ARG A 228 -0.82 -0.77 23.41
CA ARG A 228 -1.64 -1.99 23.30
C ARG A 228 -1.85 -2.62 24.67
N SER A 229 -2.91 -3.40 24.81
CA SER A 229 -3.15 -4.21 26.01
C SER A 229 -2.07 -5.28 26.15
N HIS A 230 -1.52 -5.42 27.36
CA HIS A 230 -0.55 -6.45 27.72
C HIS A 230 -0.71 -6.88 29.17
N GLY A 231 -0.53 -8.17 29.46
CA GLY A 231 -0.62 -8.71 30.82
C GLY A 231 -2.04 -8.93 31.31
N SER A 232 -2.25 -8.79 32.63
CA SER A 232 -3.54 -9.02 33.29
C SER A 232 -4.14 -7.70 33.77
N GLU A 233 -5.32 -7.35 33.28
CA GLU A 233 -6.07 -6.18 33.72
C GLU A 233 -6.35 -6.17 35.21
N ALA A 234 -6.79 -7.31 35.76
CA ALA A 234 -7.08 -7.42 37.20
C ALA A 234 -5.86 -7.10 38.05
N LYS A 235 -4.69 -7.63 37.67
CA LYS A 235 -3.44 -7.37 38.42
C LYS A 235 -2.99 -5.92 38.25
N TRP A 236 -3.20 -5.32 37.10
CA TRP A 236 -2.90 -3.92 36.86
C TRP A 236 -3.79 -3.02 37.72
N LEU A 237 -5.11 -3.28 37.76
CA LEU A 237 -6.06 -2.53 38.60
C LEU A 237 -5.72 -2.61 40.09
N GLU A 238 -5.34 -3.79 40.61
CA GLU A 238 -4.88 -3.97 41.98
C GLU A 238 -3.66 -3.09 42.27
N THR A 239 -2.62 -3.19 41.44
CA THR A 239 -1.39 -2.40 41.55
C THR A 239 -1.66 -0.90 41.44
N ALA A 240 -2.50 -0.48 40.51
CA ALA A 240 -2.85 0.93 40.31
C ALA A 240 -3.62 1.49 41.52
N ALA A 241 -4.50 0.68 42.15
CA ALA A 241 -5.21 1.04 43.38
C ALA A 241 -4.24 1.23 44.56
N GLU A 242 -3.27 0.33 44.71
CA GLU A 242 -2.21 0.46 45.74
C GLU A 242 -1.41 1.74 45.54
N ILE A 243 -0.90 1.98 44.32
CA ILE A 243 -0.12 3.17 44.00
C ILE A 243 -0.93 4.44 44.22
N ARG A 244 -2.18 4.46 43.79
CA ARG A 244 -3.11 5.59 44.01
C ARG A 244 -3.24 5.94 45.50
N ASN A 245 -3.18 4.96 46.36
CA ASN A 245 -3.34 5.15 47.81
C ASN A 245 -2.02 5.55 48.54
N MET A 246 -0.86 5.46 47.86
CA MET A 246 0.44 5.82 48.45
C MET A 246 0.57 7.31 48.75
N SER A 247 0.10 8.19 47.85
CA SER A 247 0.25 9.63 48.01
C SER A 247 -0.72 10.43 47.15
N THR A 248 -0.89 11.73 47.49
CA THR A 248 -1.64 12.67 46.65
C THR A 248 -0.98 12.86 45.26
N THR A 249 0.35 12.86 45.19
CA THR A 249 1.11 12.94 43.94
C THR A 249 0.78 11.77 43.01
N ALA A 250 0.75 10.54 43.54
CA ALA A 250 0.39 9.35 42.78
C ALA A 250 -1.05 9.43 42.21
N LYS A 251 -2.00 9.94 43.02
CA LYS A 251 -3.38 10.20 42.59
C LYS A 251 -3.43 11.17 41.37
N ILE A 252 -2.70 12.29 41.47
CA ILE A 252 -2.67 13.32 40.46
C ILE A 252 -2.08 12.76 39.15
N ILE A 253 -0.99 11.99 39.22
CA ILE A 253 -0.30 11.43 38.07
C ILE A 253 -1.21 10.44 37.32
N LEU A 254 -1.84 9.50 38.05
CA LEU A 254 -2.79 8.57 37.44
C LEU A 254 -4.00 9.30 36.87
N ALA A 255 -4.57 10.27 37.57
CA ALA A 255 -5.69 11.06 37.09
C ALA A 255 -5.32 11.85 35.82
N ALA A 256 -4.13 12.44 35.74
CA ALA A 256 -3.65 13.17 34.58
C ALA A 256 -3.49 12.25 33.38
N SER A 257 -2.99 11.03 33.58
CA SER A 257 -2.88 10.05 32.49
C SER A 257 -4.26 9.69 31.92
N PHE A 258 -5.25 9.40 32.77
CA PHE A 258 -6.61 9.15 32.31
C PHE A 258 -7.27 10.39 31.68
N ALA A 259 -7.00 11.58 32.18
CA ALA A 259 -7.57 12.83 31.69
C ALA A 259 -7.04 13.18 30.29
N SER A 260 -5.84 12.72 29.92
CA SER A 260 -5.20 13.09 28.65
C SER A 260 -6.06 12.78 27.42
N VAL A 261 -6.81 11.68 27.41
CA VAL A 261 -7.69 11.29 26.29
C VAL A 261 -9.00 12.04 26.26
N LEU A 262 -9.34 12.77 27.32
CA LEU A 262 -10.59 13.55 27.42
C LEU A 262 -10.41 15.01 26.96
N LEU A 263 -9.17 15.47 26.81
CA LEU A 263 -8.90 16.88 26.51
C LEU A 263 -9.51 17.32 25.20
N GLU A 264 -9.23 16.63 24.12
CA GLU A 264 -9.72 16.97 22.77
C GLU A 264 -11.22 16.77 22.63
N PRO A 265 -11.84 15.63 23.03
CA PRO A 265 -13.29 15.45 22.99
C PRO A 265 -14.08 16.50 23.78
N LEU A 266 -13.50 17.04 24.86
CA LEU A 266 -14.14 18.06 25.71
C LEU A 266 -13.75 19.50 25.32
N GLY A 267 -12.93 19.69 24.29
CA GLY A 267 -12.44 21.01 23.87
C GLY A 267 -11.52 21.68 24.92
N CYS A 268 -10.84 20.88 25.75
CA CYS A 268 -9.92 21.38 26.77
C CYS A 268 -8.53 21.65 26.17
N LEU A 269 -7.86 22.65 26.68
CA LEU A 269 -6.47 22.93 26.30
C LEU A 269 -5.51 21.89 26.89
N PRO A 270 -4.43 21.51 26.17
CA PRO A 270 -3.39 20.66 26.71
C PRO A 270 -2.65 21.32 27.87
N PHE A 271 -2.18 20.52 28.82
CA PHE A 271 -1.40 20.98 29.96
C PHE A 271 -0.26 20.03 30.26
N PHE A 272 0.75 20.55 30.97
CA PHE A 272 1.90 19.75 31.42
C PHE A 272 1.75 19.42 32.89
N VAL A 273 2.09 18.18 33.28
CA VAL A 273 2.30 17.76 34.67
C VAL A 273 3.78 17.61 34.89
N HIS A 274 4.38 18.53 35.66
CA HIS A 274 5.79 18.54 35.97
C HIS A 274 6.06 17.94 37.38
N LEU A 275 6.75 16.82 37.41
CA LEU A 275 7.25 16.23 38.66
C LEU A 275 8.61 16.83 39.03
N TRP A 276 8.62 17.66 40.06
CA TRP A 276 9.82 18.31 40.54
C TRP A 276 10.27 17.75 41.88
N GLY A 277 11.59 17.71 42.11
CA GLY A 277 12.19 17.33 43.38
C GLY A 277 13.70 17.40 43.30
N VAL A 278 14.33 17.88 44.38
CA VAL A 278 15.79 18.11 44.46
C VAL A 278 16.55 16.79 44.51
N ASP A 279 16.01 15.80 45.23
CA ASP A 279 16.72 14.55 45.45
C ASP A 279 16.54 13.54 44.33
N SER A 280 17.61 12.81 44.03
CA SER A 280 17.57 11.63 43.17
C SER A 280 16.93 10.45 43.91
N GLY A 281 16.36 9.50 43.16
CA GLY A 281 15.78 8.27 43.73
C GLY A 281 14.41 8.44 44.39
N THR A 282 13.75 9.60 44.26
CA THR A 282 12.42 9.87 44.86
C THR A 282 11.25 9.28 44.05
N GLY A 283 11.48 8.39 43.09
CA GLY A 283 10.44 7.70 42.36
C GLY A 283 9.81 8.46 41.19
N LYS A 284 10.37 9.62 40.74
CA LYS A 284 9.82 10.41 39.62
C LYS A 284 9.68 9.61 38.35
N THR A 285 10.72 8.85 37.98
CA THR A 285 10.67 7.98 36.77
C THR A 285 9.64 6.85 36.93
N VAL A 286 9.54 6.26 38.13
CA VAL A 286 8.53 5.22 38.42
C VAL A 286 7.12 5.79 38.28
N ALA A 287 6.88 7.01 38.73
CA ALA A 287 5.60 7.69 38.57
C ALA A 287 5.24 7.91 37.09
N LEU A 288 6.20 8.29 36.25
CA LEU A 288 6.00 8.38 34.80
C LEU A 288 5.72 7.01 34.18
N MET A 289 6.42 5.96 34.57
CA MET A 289 6.15 4.58 34.12
C MET A 289 4.75 4.12 34.51
N VAL A 290 4.26 4.48 35.70
CA VAL A 290 2.88 4.19 36.12
C VAL A 290 1.87 4.93 35.22
N ALA A 291 2.09 6.21 34.96
CA ALA A 291 1.23 6.96 34.03
C ALA A 291 1.22 6.34 32.60
N ALA A 292 2.39 5.95 32.12
CA ALA A 292 2.53 5.32 30.79
C ALA A 292 1.88 3.93 30.74
N SER A 293 1.89 3.17 31.82
CA SER A 293 1.31 1.82 31.87
C SER A 293 -0.20 1.77 31.69
N VAL A 294 -0.89 2.90 31.78
CA VAL A 294 -2.32 3.02 31.46
C VAL A 294 -2.57 2.72 29.97
N TRP A 295 -1.61 3.10 29.10
CA TRP A 295 -1.79 3.08 27.66
C TRP A 295 -0.91 2.04 26.93
N GLY A 296 0.25 1.71 27.47
CA GLY A 296 1.18 0.84 26.77
C GLY A 296 2.38 0.42 27.58
N ASP A 297 3.46 0.04 26.89
CA ASP A 297 4.72 -0.39 27.51
C ASP A 297 5.37 0.78 28.25
N PRO A 298 5.46 0.71 29.61
CA PRO A 298 6.00 1.79 30.43
C PRO A 298 7.53 1.85 30.42
N ALA A 299 8.22 0.95 29.71
CA ALA A 299 9.69 0.92 29.72
C ALA A 299 10.27 2.23 29.20
N VAL A 300 11.37 2.68 29.84
CA VAL A 300 12.14 3.83 29.35
C VAL A 300 12.74 3.49 27.98
N GLY A 301 12.56 4.38 27.02
CA GLY A 301 12.91 4.15 25.62
C GLY A 301 11.75 3.67 24.75
N SER A 302 10.70 3.06 25.32
CA SER A 302 9.44 2.70 24.64
C SER A 302 8.49 3.90 24.61
N TYR A 303 7.51 3.94 25.52
CA TYR A 303 6.58 5.06 25.63
C TYR A 303 7.16 6.23 26.43
N VAL A 304 7.92 5.95 27.48
CA VAL A 304 8.64 6.97 28.28
C VAL A 304 9.92 7.37 27.56
N LYS A 305 10.06 8.65 27.22
CA LYS A 305 11.23 9.22 26.54
C LYS A 305 12.06 10.07 27.48
N THR A 306 13.34 10.24 27.13
CA THR A 306 14.26 11.16 27.81
C THR A 306 14.33 12.49 27.02
N PHE A 307 14.75 13.57 27.68
CA PHE A 307 14.96 14.88 27.06
C PHE A 307 16.30 15.00 26.30
N ASP A 308 17.05 13.91 26.14
CA ASP A 308 18.34 13.87 25.45
C ASP A 308 18.20 13.87 23.92
N GLY A 309 17.26 14.62 23.39
CA GLY A 309 16.97 14.73 21.97
C GLY A 309 17.23 16.12 21.41
N THR A 310 17.20 16.22 20.09
CA THR A 310 17.17 17.53 19.41
C THR A 310 15.81 18.20 19.64
N VAL A 311 15.77 19.53 19.64
CA VAL A 311 14.52 20.31 19.76
C VAL A 311 13.48 19.84 18.77
N VAL A 312 13.86 19.66 17.49
CA VAL A 312 12.96 19.16 16.42
C VAL A 312 12.46 17.74 16.74
N GLY A 313 13.31 16.88 17.30
CA GLY A 313 12.90 15.52 17.72
C GLY A 313 11.89 15.55 18.85
N MET A 314 12.05 16.44 19.81
CA MET A 314 11.11 16.63 20.92
C MET A 314 9.78 17.21 20.43
N GLU A 315 9.80 18.22 19.54
CA GLU A 315 8.59 18.79 18.92
C GLU A 315 7.81 17.72 18.17
N LYS A 316 8.49 16.92 17.33
CA LYS A 316 7.85 15.80 16.62
C LYS A 316 7.24 14.77 17.58
N THR A 317 7.92 14.44 18.68
CA THR A 317 7.41 13.50 19.67
C THR A 317 6.20 14.04 20.41
N ALA A 318 6.15 15.34 20.65
CA ALA A 318 5.02 16.00 21.32
C ALA A 318 3.80 16.14 20.38
N ALA A 319 4.04 16.24 19.06
CA ALA A 319 2.99 16.31 18.05
C ALA A 319 2.44 14.94 17.64
N PHE A 320 3.18 13.87 17.94
CA PHE A 320 2.79 12.48 17.67
C PHE A 320 1.78 11.94 18.66
#